data_6da29818c64558cc8d0dcb8dc6787558
#
_entry.id   6da29818c64558cc8d0dcb8dc6787558
#
_cell.length_a   1.000
_cell.length_b   1.000
_cell.length_c   1.000
_cell.angle_alpha   90.00
_cell.angle_beta   90.00
_cell.angle_gamma   90.00
#
_symmetry.space_group_name_H-M   'P 1'
#
loop_
_entity.id
_entity.type
_entity.pdbx_description
1 polymer ?
#
loop_
_entity_poly.entity_id
_entity_poly.type
_entity_poly.pdbx_seq_one_letter_code
_entity_poly.pdbx_strand_id
1 'polypeptide(L)'
;ARLEDDNFLDFNPEKLINEEAADYDDSQFPRQWVQRTDSGELTLDLRYEYAPTAGIGGARTDAAKRDGVAVQVPILFLNQLSPEPFRWQIPGLRHELVTALIKSLPKAIRRNFVPAPDVARAACAALEEDYSPATDELIPSLALVLRRLRGVVVEPEAFNWDAVPEHLKMGFQVRNARNKILGEGKDLRALQQQLHKEIRSALADSLGASDDTMAKMVALAQGGSGGSGGSGN
;
A
#
# COMPACT_ATOMS: atom_id res chain seq x y z
N ALA A 1 27.47 -2.64 58.60
CA ALA A 1 27.80 -2.53 57.17
C ALA A 1 26.48 -2.47 56.41
N ARG A 2 26.13 -1.27 55.97
CA ARG A 2 25.00 -0.98 55.09
C ARG A 2 25.45 -1.32 53.65
N LEU A 3 24.68 -2.13 52.94
CA LEU A 3 24.70 -2.24 51.51
C LEU A 3 23.47 -1.48 51.01
N GLU A 4 23.70 -0.26 50.62
CA GLU A 4 22.80 0.48 49.71
C GLU A 4 23.38 0.28 48.32
N ASP A 5 22.65 -0.43 47.47
CA ASP A 5 22.80 -0.40 46.03
C ASP A 5 21.40 -0.45 45.42
N ASP A 6 20.71 0.70 45.56
CA ASP A 6 19.48 1.02 44.86
C ASP A 6 19.81 1.80 43.60
N ASN A 7 20.22 1.14 42.51
CA ASN A 7 20.19 1.77 41.21
C ASN A 7 20.24 0.74 40.06
N PHE A 8 19.36 -0.27 40.12
CA PHE A 8 19.28 -1.29 39.07
C PHE A 8 18.25 -0.96 37.95
N LEU A 9 17.59 0.19 38.02
CA LEU A 9 16.55 0.58 37.02
C LEU A 9 16.70 2.05 36.61
N ASP A 10 17.90 2.48 36.27
CA ASP A 10 18.06 3.73 35.52
C ASP A 10 17.92 3.41 34.00
N PHE A 11 16.70 3.06 33.61
CA PHE A 11 16.32 2.99 32.21
C PHE A 11 16.30 4.42 31.66
N ASN A 12 17.37 4.81 31.00
CA ASN A 12 17.36 6.03 30.20
C ASN A 12 16.70 5.72 28.85
N PRO A 13 15.42 6.13 28.61
CA PRO A 13 14.71 5.84 27.37
C PRO A 13 15.38 6.43 26.13
N GLU A 14 16.16 7.52 26.31
CA GLU A 14 16.89 8.17 25.23
C GLU A 14 18.10 7.35 24.73
N LYS A 15 18.71 6.52 25.60
CA LYS A 15 19.78 5.62 25.17
C LYS A 15 19.27 4.42 24.37
N LEU A 16 18.11 3.87 24.74
CA LEU A 16 17.48 2.78 23.99
C LEU A 16 17.02 3.23 22.59
N ILE A 17 16.51 4.47 22.48
CA ILE A 17 16.09 5.02 21.18
C ILE A 17 17.28 5.27 20.25
N ASN A 18 18.46 5.61 20.79
CA ASN A 18 19.64 5.90 19.98
C ASN A 18 20.46 4.66 19.56
N GLU A 19 20.41 3.56 20.31
CA GLU A 19 21.15 2.34 19.96
C GLU A 19 20.35 1.44 18.99
N GLU A 20 19.02 1.42 19.05
CA GLU A 20 18.17 0.73 18.06
C GLU A 20 17.92 1.53 16.79
N ALA A 21 18.07 2.86 16.83
CA ALA A 21 17.91 3.71 15.64
C ALA A 21 19.15 3.74 14.74
N ALA A 22 20.28 3.14 15.14
CA ALA A 22 21.54 3.24 14.41
C ALA A 22 21.66 2.28 13.21
N ASP A 23 20.68 1.38 12.98
CA ASP A 23 20.75 0.40 11.89
C ASP A 23 19.42 0.26 11.13
N TYR A 24 18.64 1.34 11.03
CA TYR A 24 17.44 1.34 10.19
C TYR A 24 17.85 1.50 8.74
N ASP A 25 17.81 0.42 7.99
CA ASP A 25 18.05 0.45 6.54
C ASP A 25 16.86 1.11 5.83
N ASP A 26 16.95 2.43 5.61
CA ASP A 26 15.93 3.23 4.92
C ASP A 26 15.59 2.67 3.53
N SER A 27 16.47 1.85 2.93
CA SER A 27 16.20 1.18 1.66
C SER A 27 15.18 0.05 1.80
N GLN A 28 15.18 -0.63 2.94
CA GLN A 28 14.23 -1.72 3.25
C GLN A 28 12.90 -1.18 3.80
N PHE A 29 12.98 -0.10 4.57
CA PHE A 29 11.83 0.52 5.26
C PHE A 29 11.75 2.01 4.94
N PRO A 30 11.39 2.38 3.68
CA PRO A 30 11.33 3.76 3.25
C PRO A 30 10.27 4.54 4.01
N ARG A 31 10.51 5.83 4.23
CA ARG A 31 9.52 6.73 4.85
C ARG A 31 8.45 7.20 3.89
N GLN A 32 8.67 7.04 2.59
CA GLN A 32 7.80 7.52 1.54
C GLN A 32 7.62 6.47 0.45
N TRP A 33 6.46 6.52 -0.17
CA TRP A 33 6.11 5.73 -1.35
C TRP A 33 5.95 6.67 -2.54
N VAL A 34 6.64 6.36 -3.64
CA VAL A 34 6.51 7.12 -4.88
C VAL A 34 5.68 6.31 -5.87
N GLN A 35 4.61 6.88 -6.35
CA GLN A 35 3.75 6.28 -7.37
C GLN A 35 3.60 7.20 -8.57
N ARG A 36 3.69 6.62 -9.78
CA ARG A 36 3.30 7.31 -11.00
C ARG A 36 1.78 7.36 -11.13
N THR A 37 1.29 8.54 -11.49
CA THR A 37 -0.10 8.79 -11.84
C THR A 37 -0.15 9.48 -13.21
N ASP A 38 -1.34 9.61 -13.80
CA ASP A 38 -1.52 10.35 -15.05
C ASP A 38 -1.10 11.83 -14.94
N SER A 39 -1.12 12.37 -13.72
CA SER A 39 -0.74 13.76 -13.42
C SER A 39 0.74 13.94 -13.08
N GLY A 40 1.53 12.87 -13.03
CA GLY A 40 2.96 12.87 -12.66
C GLY A 40 3.28 11.94 -11.48
N GLU A 41 4.44 12.17 -10.87
CA GLU A 41 4.84 11.40 -9.69
C GLU A 41 4.19 11.96 -8.42
N LEU A 42 3.61 11.07 -7.64
CA LEU A 42 3.01 11.37 -6.34
C LEU A 42 3.82 10.70 -5.24
N THR A 43 4.33 11.50 -4.32
CA THR A 43 5.03 11.03 -3.12
C THR A 43 4.07 11.00 -1.94
N LEU A 44 3.94 9.85 -1.30
CA LEU A 44 3.03 9.58 -0.18
C LEU A 44 3.84 9.14 1.03
N ASP A 45 3.52 9.66 2.21
CA ASP A 45 4.18 9.26 3.44
C ASP A 45 3.72 7.86 3.87
N LEU A 46 4.66 7.07 4.38
CA LEU A 46 4.40 5.76 4.96
C LEU A 46 4.35 5.86 6.49
N ARG A 47 3.45 5.10 7.08
CA ARG A 47 3.34 4.91 8.51
C ARG A 47 3.47 3.44 8.85
N TYR A 48 4.32 3.15 9.83
CA TYR A 48 4.54 1.81 10.36
C TYR A 48 3.76 1.67 11.66
N GLU A 49 2.87 0.69 11.72
CA GLU A 49 2.09 0.38 12.92
C GLU A 49 2.37 -1.07 13.30
N TYR A 50 2.86 -1.26 14.50
CA TYR A 50 3.01 -2.58 15.09
C TYR A 50 1.90 -2.78 16.12
N ALA A 51 0.93 -3.61 15.79
CA ALA A 51 -0.07 -4.06 16.74
C ALA A 51 0.31 -5.48 17.18
N PRO A 52 0.97 -5.65 18.35
CA PRO A 52 1.25 -6.98 18.84
C PRO A 52 -0.09 -7.71 18.94
N THR A 53 -0.18 -8.88 18.29
CA THR A 53 -1.34 -9.77 18.43
C THR A 53 -1.53 -10.03 19.92
N ALA A 54 -2.49 -9.35 20.52
CA ALA A 54 -2.84 -9.51 21.91
C ALA A 54 -3.15 -10.99 22.14
N GLY A 55 -2.43 -11.56 23.10
CA GLY A 55 -2.51 -12.95 23.47
C GLY A 55 -3.93 -13.43 23.70
N ILE A 56 -4.13 -14.71 23.42
CA ILE A 56 -5.16 -15.61 23.99
C ILE A 56 -6.52 -14.94 24.20
N GLY A 57 -7.30 -14.86 23.12
CA GLY A 57 -8.67 -14.39 23.21
C GLY A 57 -9.25 -13.78 21.95
N GLY A 58 -9.00 -14.33 20.80
CA GLY A 58 -9.82 -14.44 19.59
C GLY A 58 -10.68 -13.27 19.06
N ALA A 59 -10.61 -12.06 19.56
CA ALA A 59 -11.26 -10.93 18.93
C ALA A 59 -10.27 -10.29 17.93
N ARG A 60 -10.61 -10.33 16.65
CA ARG A 60 -9.96 -9.49 15.62
C ARG A 60 -10.27 -8.04 15.97
N THR A 61 -9.45 -7.45 16.82
CA THR A 61 -9.57 -6.05 17.21
C THR A 61 -9.24 -5.17 16.03
N ASP A 62 -9.81 -3.95 15.97
CA ASP A 62 -9.48 -2.96 14.93
C ASP A 62 -7.98 -2.64 14.88
N ALA A 63 -7.23 -2.93 15.96
CA ALA A 63 -5.78 -2.86 16.02
C ALA A 63 -5.09 -3.84 15.04
N ALA A 64 -5.58 -5.07 14.89
CA ALA A 64 -5.03 -6.04 13.94
C ALA A 64 -5.21 -5.62 12.47
N LYS A 65 -6.21 -4.78 12.19
CA LYS A 65 -6.42 -4.21 10.84
C LYS A 65 -5.39 -3.13 10.49
N ARG A 66 -4.76 -2.53 11.51
CA ARG A 66 -3.76 -1.47 11.35
C ARG A 66 -2.33 -1.99 11.36
N ASP A 67 -2.13 -3.26 11.72
CA ASP A 67 -0.80 -3.87 11.76
C ASP A 67 -0.14 -3.87 10.38
N GLY A 68 1.14 -3.48 10.33
CA GLY A 68 1.94 -3.41 9.13
C GLY A 68 2.23 -1.99 8.65
N VAL A 69 2.22 -1.77 7.34
CA VAL A 69 2.55 -0.50 6.70
C VAL A 69 1.29 0.13 6.12
N ALA A 70 1.08 1.40 6.40
CA ALA A 70 -0.02 2.19 5.86
C ALA A 70 0.49 3.41 5.08
N VAL A 71 -0.09 3.63 3.91
CA VAL A 71 0.13 4.82 3.08
C VAL A 71 -0.80 5.93 3.55
N GLN A 72 -0.27 7.11 3.81
CA GLN A 72 -1.05 8.30 4.11
C GLN A 72 -1.47 8.98 2.80
N VAL A 73 -2.75 8.93 2.50
CA VAL A 73 -3.31 9.42 1.24
C VAL A 73 -4.09 10.70 1.47
N PRO A 74 -3.64 11.87 0.95
CA PRO A 74 -4.49 13.04 0.91
C PRO A 74 -5.72 12.77 0.03
N ILE A 75 -6.92 13.16 0.51
CA ILE A 75 -8.19 12.82 -0.14
C ILE A 75 -8.26 13.26 -1.61
N LEU A 76 -7.60 14.36 -1.96
CA LEU A 76 -7.57 14.91 -3.33
C LEU A 76 -6.92 13.96 -4.34
N PHE A 77 -6.01 13.10 -3.89
CA PHE A 77 -5.28 12.16 -4.75
C PHE A 77 -5.87 10.75 -4.73
N LEU A 78 -6.84 10.48 -3.86
CA LEU A 78 -7.36 9.13 -3.63
C LEU A 78 -7.83 8.43 -4.92
N ASN A 79 -8.51 9.15 -5.82
CA ASN A 79 -9.01 8.59 -7.08
C ASN A 79 -7.93 8.45 -8.17
N GLN A 80 -6.74 9.04 -7.98
CA GLN A 80 -5.63 8.92 -8.93
C GLN A 80 -4.78 7.67 -8.65
N LEU A 81 -5.00 7.00 -7.53
CA LEU A 81 -4.23 5.84 -7.12
C LEU A 81 -4.83 4.55 -7.67
N SER A 82 -3.95 3.67 -8.17
CA SER A 82 -4.25 2.27 -8.49
C SER A 82 -3.77 1.36 -7.35
N PRO A 83 -4.48 0.28 -7.02
CA PRO A 83 -4.06 -0.65 -5.99
C PRO A 83 -2.85 -1.50 -6.37
N GLU A 84 -2.59 -1.72 -7.67
CA GLU A 84 -1.61 -2.70 -8.13
C GLU A 84 -0.16 -2.42 -7.68
N PRO A 85 0.37 -1.18 -7.75
CA PRO A 85 1.71 -0.89 -7.27
C PRO A 85 1.91 -1.20 -5.78
N PHE A 86 0.87 -0.98 -4.96
CA PHE A 86 0.94 -1.21 -3.51
C PHE A 86 0.97 -2.70 -3.13
N ARG A 87 0.61 -3.60 -4.06
CA ARG A 87 0.76 -5.05 -3.87
C ARG A 87 2.22 -5.49 -3.78
N TRP A 88 3.14 -4.69 -4.30
CA TRP A 88 4.58 -4.97 -4.19
C TRP A 88 5.10 -4.88 -2.76
N GLN A 89 4.41 -4.17 -1.90
CA GLN A 89 4.84 -3.91 -0.53
C GLN A 89 6.23 -3.24 -0.48
N ILE A 90 6.64 -2.77 0.66
CA ILE A 90 7.98 -2.23 0.87
C ILE A 90 9.03 -3.36 0.77
N PRO A 91 10.29 -3.04 0.41
CA PRO A 91 11.33 -4.05 0.25
C PRO A 91 11.49 -4.95 1.48
N GLY A 92 11.51 -4.39 2.69
CA GLY A 92 11.69 -5.14 3.94
C GLY A 92 10.61 -6.20 4.23
N LEU A 93 9.41 -6.06 3.69
CA LEU A 93 8.32 -7.05 3.84
C LEU A 93 8.10 -7.92 2.59
N ARG A 94 8.77 -7.61 1.48
CA ARG A 94 8.55 -8.30 0.19
C ARG A 94 8.87 -9.78 0.25
N HIS A 95 9.97 -10.17 0.91
CA HIS A 95 10.35 -11.57 1.05
C HIS A 95 9.28 -12.39 1.80
N GLU A 96 8.73 -11.84 2.88
CA GLU A 96 7.68 -12.51 3.64
C GLU A 96 6.38 -12.59 2.83
N LEU A 97 6.01 -11.53 2.13
CA LEU A 97 4.86 -11.48 1.22
C LEU A 97 4.98 -12.54 0.11
N VAL A 98 6.11 -12.60 -0.58
CA VAL A 98 6.35 -13.60 -1.65
C VAL A 98 6.32 -15.01 -1.09
N THR A 99 6.87 -15.23 0.12
CA THR A 99 6.77 -16.51 0.82
C THR A 99 5.32 -16.89 1.11
N ALA A 100 4.49 -15.94 1.55
CA ALA A 100 3.07 -16.15 1.81
C ALA A 100 2.30 -16.44 0.51
N LEU A 101 2.61 -15.73 -0.58
CA LEU A 101 2.02 -15.96 -1.90
C LEU A 101 2.35 -17.37 -2.43
N ILE A 102 3.61 -17.81 -2.34
CA ILE A 102 3.99 -19.19 -2.71
C ILE A 102 3.25 -20.22 -1.86
N LYS A 103 3.11 -19.98 -0.56
CA LYS A 103 2.36 -20.86 0.36
C LYS A 103 0.86 -20.87 0.08
N SER A 104 0.30 -19.84 -0.53
CA SER A 104 -1.11 -19.73 -0.90
C SER A 104 -1.48 -20.60 -2.13
N LEU A 105 -0.50 -21.02 -2.92
CA LEU A 105 -0.73 -21.84 -4.10
C LEU A 105 -1.37 -23.21 -3.76
N PRO A 106 -2.17 -23.76 -4.66
CA PRO A 106 -2.69 -25.11 -4.52
C PRO A 106 -1.59 -26.13 -4.23
N LYS A 107 -1.85 -27.13 -3.37
CA LYS A 107 -0.86 -28.12 -2.93
C LYS A 107 -0.10 -28.79 -4.08
N ALA A 108 -0.79 -29.08 -5.18
CA ALA A 108 -0.20 -29.72 -6.36
C ALA A 108 0.91 -28.87 -7.01
N ILE A 109 0.74 -27.55 -7.00
CA ILE A 109 1.69 -26.57 -7.56
C ILE A 109 2.77 -26.25 -6.52
N ARG A 110 2.35 -25.91 -5.29
CA ARG A 110 3.21 -25.48 -4.18
C ARG A 110 4.34 -26.45 -3.86
N ARG A 111 4.14 -27.75 -3.98
CA ARG A 111 5.17 -28.78 -3.73
C ARG A 111 6.44 -28.62 -4.57
N ASN A 112 6.36 -27.91 -5.69
CA ASN A 112 7.51 -27.67 -6.56
C ASN A 112 8.38 -26.50 -6.06
N PHE A 113 7.90 -25.76 -5.06
CA PHE A 113 8.53 -24.56 -4.52
C PHE A 113 8.91 -24.75 -3.04
N VAL A 114 9.57 -25.87 -2.73
CA VAL A 114 10.01 -26.21 -1.37
C VAL A 114 11.54 -26.14 -1.29
N PRO A 115 12.13 -25.54 -0.26
CA PRO A 115 11.50 -24.72 0.80
C PRO A 115 10.99 -23.36 0.28
N ALA A 116 9.76 -22.97 0.65
CA ALA A 116 9.17 -21.75 0.14
C ALA A 116 9.98 -20.45 0.46
N PRO A 117 10.59 -20.28 1.65
CA PRO A 117 11.41 -19.09 1.93
C PRO A 117 12.64 -18.96 1.04
N ASP A 118 13.29 -20.07 0.67
CA ASP A 118 14.48 -20.04 -0.19
C ASP A 118 14.11 -19.69 -1.63
N VAL A 119 12.99 -20.26 -2.12
CA VAL A 119 12.46 -19.90 -3.44
C VAL A 119 12.02 -18.45 -3.46
N ALA A 120 11.38 -17.96 -2.38
CA ALA A 120 10.98 -16.56 -2.26
C ALA A 120 12.19 -15.61 -2.30
N ARG A 121 13.30 -15.96 -1.64
CA ARG A 121 14.54 -15.18 -1.68
C ARG A 121 15.07 -15.05 -3.10
N ALA A 122 15.17 -16.15 -3.83
CA ALA A 122 15.59 -16.13 -5.22
C ALA A 122 14.61 -15.39 -6.13
N ALA A 123 13.30 -15.50 -5.85
CA ALA A 123 12.27 -14.78 -6.58
C ALA A 123 12.33 -13.27 -6.33
N CYS A 124 12.55 -12.82 -5.10
CA CYS A 124 12.71 -11.40 -4.79
C CYS A 124 13.91 -10.78 -5.52
N ALA A 125 15.06 -11.46 -5.53
CA ALA A 125 16.22 -10.98 -6.25
C ALA A 125 15.94 -10.82 -7.75
N ALA A 126 15.28 -11.80 -8.37
CA ALA A 126 14.90 -11.73 -9.78
C ALA A 126 13.81 -10.68 -10.07
N LEU A 127 12.88 -10.46 -9.14
CA LEU A 127 11.87 -9.40 -9.26
C LEU A 127 12.51 -8.01 -9.19
N GLU A 128 13.49 -7.80 -8.33
CA GLU A 128 14.21 -6.53 -8.20
C GLU A 128 15.09 -6.21 -9.41
N GLU A 129 15.63 -7.25 -10.07
CA GLU A 129 16.47 -7.10 -11.27
C GLU A 129 15.63 -6.77 -12.51
N ASP A 130 14.50 -7.46 -12.72
CA ASP A 130 13.79 -7.48 -14.00
C ASP A 130 12.51 -6.66 -14.04
N TYR A 131 11.95 -6.27 -12.88
CA TYR A 131 10.61 -5.67 -12.77
C TYR A 131 10.59 -4.44 -11.88
N SER A 132 9.61 -3.57 -12.11
CA SER A 132 9.43 -2.35 -11.33
C SER A 132 7.99 -2.22 -10.81
N PRO A 133 7.79 -1.90 -9.52
CA PRO A 133 6.46 -1.60 -8.99
C PRO A 133 5.73 -0.45 -9.73
N ALA A 134 6.46 0.39 -10.46
CA ALA A 134 5.89 1.51 -11.20
C ALA A 134 5.22 1.09 -12.52
N THR A 135 5.62 -0.04 -13.10
CA THR A 135 5.19 -0.50 -14.43
C THR A 135 4.61 -1.89 -14.45
N ASP A 136 4.97 -2.72 -13.48
CA ASP A 136 4.67 -4.14 -13.49
C ASP A 136 3.76 -4.55 -12.33
N GLU A 137 2.90 -5.52 -12.54
CA GLU A 137 2.07 -6.11 -11.50
C GLU A 137 2.81 -7.26 -10.80
N LEU A 138 2.80 -7.28 -9.46
CA LEU A 138 3.55 -8.26 -8.67
C LEU A 138 3.18 -9.72 -9.01
N ILE A 139 1.90 -10.06 -9.06
CA ILE A 139 1.45 -11.45 -9.19
C ILE A 139 1.81 -12.03 -10.56
N PRO A 140 1.54 -11.37 -11.70
CA PRO A 140 1.99 -11.83 -13.01
C PRO A 140 3.51 -11.95 -13.10
N SER A 141 4.25 -10.96 -12.59
CA SER A 141 5.72 -10.97 -12.59
C SER A 141 6.27 -12.13 -11.76
N LEU A 142 5.71 -12.37 -10.58
CA LEU A 142 6.08 -13.48 -9.72
C LEU A 142 5.82 -14.84 -10.41
N ALA A 143 4.69 -14.99 -11.10
CA ALA A 143 4.36 -16.20 -11.86
C ALA A 143 5.43 -16.51 -12.93
N LEU A 144 5.87 -15.48 -13.68
CA LEU A 144 6.94 -15.61 -14.67
C LEU A 144 8.29 -15.96 -14.05
N VAL A 145 8.64 -15.30 -12.95
CA VAL A 145 9.87 -15.59 -12.21
C VAL A 145 9.87 -17.02 -11.67
N LEU A 146 8.79 -17.48 -11.06
CA LEU A 146 8.69 -18.85 -10.54
C LEU A 146 8.82 -19.88 -11.66
N ARG A 147 8.21 -19.62 -12.84
CA ARG A 147 8.38 -20.46 -14.03
C ARG A 147 9.85 -20.51 -14.45
N ARG A 148 10.57 -19.39 -14.47
CA ARG A 148 12.00 -19.34 -14.82
C ARG A 148 12.85 -20.12 -13.81
N LEU A 149 12.56 -19.99 -12.52
CA LEU A 149 13.34 -20.63 -11.46
C LEU A 149 13.14 -22.15 -11.35
N ARG A 150 11.95 -22.66 -11.66
CA ARG A 150 11.59 -24.06 -11.42
C ARG A 150 11.01 -24.80 -12.63
N GLY A 151 10.82 -24.15 -13.76
CA GLY A 151 10.22 -24.74 -14.96
C GLY A 151 8.73 -25.08 -14.83
N VAL A 152 8.08 -24.62 -13.75
CA VAL A 152 6.68 -24.90 -13.46
C VAL A 152 5.83 -23.69 -13.83
N VAL A 153 4.81 -23.90 -14.68
CA VAL A 153 3.86 -22.85 -15.03
C VAL A 153 2.91 -22.63 -13.85
N VAL A 154 2.80 -21.37 -13.44
CA VAL A 154 1.87 -20.92 -12.42
C VAL A 154 1.00 -19.82 -13.04
N GLU A 155 -0.28 -20.06 -13.09
CA GLU A 155 -1.22 -19.04 -13.54
C GLU A 155 -1.41 -17.99 -12.43
N PRO A 156 -1.50 -16.69 -12.77
CA PRO A 156 -1.68 -15.61 -11.76
C PRO A 156 -2.88 -15.85 -10.84
N GLU A 157 -3.95 -16.44 -11.34
CA GLU A 157 -5.18 -16.75 -10.62
C GLU A 157 -5.02 -17.91 -9.60
N ALA A 158 -3.93 -18.65 -9.70
CA ALA A 158 -3.63 -19.71 -8.74
C ALA A 158 -3.16 -19.18 -7.37
N PHE A 159 -2.71 -17.91 -7.32
CA PHE A 159 -2.36 -17.25 -6.07
C PHE A 159 -3.62 -16.80 -5.33
N ASN A 160 -3.68 -17.12 -4.05
CA ASN A 160 -4.79 -16.67 -3.19
C ASN A 160 -4.35 -15.46 -2.35
N TRP A 161 -4.68 -14.25 -2.83
CA TRP A 161 -4.38 -13.01 -2.11
C TRP A 161 -5.07 -12.91 -0.74
N ASP A 162 -6.26 -13.48 -0.60
CA ASP A 162 -7.00 -13.43 0.66
C ASP A 162 -6.34 -14.25 1.76
N ALA A 163 -5.57 -15.28 1.38
CA ALA A 163 -4.79 -16.08 2.31
C ALA A 163 -3.49 -15.41 2.80
N VAL A 164 -3.10 -14.28 2.20
CA VAL A 164 -1.94 -13.50 2.64
C VAL A 164 -2.26 -12.85 4.00
N PRO A 165 -1.35 -12.96 5.00
CA PRO A 165 -1.51 -12.29 6.29
C PRO A 165 -1.75 -10.80 6.17
N GLU A 166 -2.61 -10.26 7.05
CA GLU A 166 -3.04 -8.85 6.95
C GLU A 166 -1.88 -7.85 7.10
N HIS A 167 -0.90 -8.14 7.95
CA HIS A 167 0.27 -7.25 8.14
C HIS A 167 1.15 -7.14 6.88
N LEU A 168 1.04 -8.09 5.94
CA LEU A 168 1.75 -8.06 4.66
C LEU A 168 0.97 -7.33 3.56
N LYS A 169 -0.27 -6.94 3.80
CA LYS A 169 -1.06 -6.14 2.88
C LYS A 169 -0.89 -4.67 3.22
N MET A 170 -0.56 -3.84 2.22
CA MET A 170 -0.46 -2.40 2.40
C MET A 170 -1.79 -1.82 2.88
N GLY A 171 -1.73 -1.04 3.95
CA GLY A 171 -2.87 -0.27 4.45
C GLY A 171 -2.94 1.11 3.81
N PHE A 172 -4.10 1.74 3.89
CA PHE A 172 -4.34 3.10 3.42
C PHE A 172 -5.03 3.90 4.52
N GLN A 173 -4.57 5.11 4.75
CA GLN A 173 -5.15 6.04 5.69
C GLN A 173 -5.43 7.35 4.97
N VAL A 174 -6.70 7.60 4.67
CA VAL A 174 -7.12 8.78 3.90
C VAL A 174 -7.31 9.97 4.83
N ARG A 175 -6.70 11.11 4.48
CA ARG A 175 -6.68 12.33 5.29
C ARG A 175 -7.19 13.53 4.52
N ASN A 176 -7.88 14.44 5.21
CA ASN A 176 -8.26 15.75 4.66
C ASN A 176 -7.12 16.77 4.83
N ALA A 177 -7.32 17.98 4.30
CA ALA A 177 -6.36 19.09 4.39
C ALA A 177 -6.02 19.51 5.85
N ARG A 178 -6.88 19.16 6.83
CA ARG A 178 -6.65 19.41 8.26
C ARG A 178 -6.00 18.21 8.95
N ASN A 179 -5.45 17.27 8.19
CA ASN A 179 -4.80 16.03 8.67
C ASN A 179 -5.73 15.08 9.46
N LYS A 180 -7.06 15.28 9.38
CA LYS A 180 -8.04 14.40 9.99
C LYS A 180 -8.23 13.15 9.13
N ILE A 181 -8.22 11.96 9.75
CA ILE A 181 -8.52 10.69 9.09
C ILE A 181 -9.99 10.66 8.73
N LEU A 182 -10.28 10.41 7.46
CA LEU A 182 -11.62 10.25 6.90
C LEU A 182 -12.00 8.78 6.71
N GLY A 183 -11.03 7.93 6.47
CA GLY A 183 -11.19 6.49 6.34
C GLY A 183 -9.87 5.77 6.38
N GLU A 184 -9.90 4.51 6.77
CA GLU A 184 -8.74 3.63 6.79
C GLU A 184 -9.12 2.20 6.42
N GLY A 185 -8.22 1.47 5.76
CA GLY A 185 -8.46 0.09 5.35
C GLY A 185 -7.35 -0.44 4.46
N LYS A 186 -7.48 -1.70 4.03
CA LYS A 186 -6.52 -2.37 3.13
C LYS A 186 -7.07 -2.55 1.71
N ASP A 187 -8.31 -2.19 1.48
CA ASP A 187 -8.93 -2.15 0.15
C ASP A 187 -9.07 -0.71 -0.32
N LEU A 188 -8.16 -0.30 -1.22
CA LEU A 188 -8.13 1.05 -1.77
C LEU A 188 -9.42 1.37 -2.56
N ARG A 189 -9.94 0.39 -3.32
CA ARG A 189 -11.15 0.58 -4.13
C ARG A 189 -12.39 0.77 -3.24
N ALA A 190 -12.49 0.00 -2.16
CA ALA A 190 -13.55 0.18 -1.19
C ALA A 190 -13.49 1.58 -0.54
N LEU A 191 -12.30 2.08 -0.20
CA LEU A 191 -12.12 3.43 0.32
C LEU A 191 -12.50 4.51 -0.70
N GLN A 192 -12.15 4.35 -1.97
CA GLN A 192 -12.54 5.24 -3.05
C GLN A 192 -14.06 5.33 -3.19
N GLN A 193 -14.75 4.19 -3.12
CA GLN A 193 -16.21 4.13 -3.17
C GLN A 193 -16.85 4.76 -1.91
N GLN A 194 -16.34 4.42 -0.73
CA GLN A 194 -16.85 4.91 0.54
C GLN A 194 -16.74 6.43 0.66
N LEU A 195 -15.61 7.00 0.25
CA LEU A 195 -15.26 8.41 0.41
C LEU A 195 -15.57 9.26 -0.84
N HIS A 196 -16.37 8.74 -1.78
CA HIS A 196 -16.59 9.43 -3.05
C HIS A 196 -17.23 10.81 -2.88
N LYS A 197 -18.10 11.00 -1.87
CA LYS A 197 -18.75 12.28 -1.57
C LYS A 197 -17.73 13.29 -1.02
N GLU A 198 -16.90 12.84 -0.10
CA GLU A 198 -15.83 13.63 0.52
C GLU A 198 -14.79 14.05 -0.51
N ILE A 199 -14.46 13.19 -1.47
CA ILE A 199 -13.58 13.53 -2.60
C ILE A 199 -14.18 14.65 -3.43
N ARG A 200 -15.45 14.56 -3.80
CA ARG A 200 -16.13 15.61 -4.58
C ARG A 200 -16.17 16.95 -3.83
N SER A 201 -16.47 16.92 -2.53
CA SER A 201 -16.45 18.13 -1.70
C SER A 201 -15.06 18.73 -1.64
N ALA A 202 -14.03 17.95 -1.37
CA ALA A 202 -12.64 18.41 -1.30
C ALA A 202 -12.14 19.01 -2.63
N LEU A 203 -12.53 18.42 -3.77
CA LEU A 203 -12.23 18.95 -5.10
C LEU A 203 -12.94 20.27 -5.36
N ALA A 204 -14.22 20.40 -5.01
CA ALA A 204 -14.98 21.64 -5.13
C ALA A 204 -14.35 22.75 -4.29
N ASP A 205 -13.99 22.46 -3.03
CA ASP A 205 -13.33 23.40 -2.13
C ASP A 205 -11.95 23.85 -2.67
N SER A 206 -11.18 22.93 -3.24
CA SER A 206 -9.84 23.21 -3.80
C SER A 206 -9.89 24.10 -5.05
N LEU A 207 -10.95 24.00 -5.83
CA LEU A 207 -11.16 24.80 -7.04
C LEU A 207 -11.79 26.16 -6.73
N GLY A 208 -12.17 26.43 -5.48
CA GLY A 208 -12.88 27.65 -5.08
C GLY A 208 -14.25 27.77 -5.73
N ALA A 209 -14.82 26.64 -6.18
CA ALA A 209 -16.09 26.59 -6.85
C ALA A 209 -17.21 26.35 -5.84
N SER A 210 -18.16 27.30 -5.72
CA SER A 210 -19.48 26.97 -5.19
C SER A 210 -20.19 25.99 -6.12
N ASP A 211 -21.16 25.20 -5.63
CA ASP A 211 -21.93 24.23 -6.42
C ASP A 211 -22.48 24.82 -7.73
N ASP A 212 -22.82 26.11 -7.73
CA ASP A 212 -23.33 26.86 -8.90
C ASP A 212 -22.25 27.07 -10.00
N THR A 213 -20.98 27.21 -9.60
CA THR A 213 -19.85 27.36 -10.55
C THR A 213 -19.49 26.03 -11.22
N MET A 214 -19.58 24.92 -10.47
CA MET A 214 -19.40 23.58 -11.04
C MET A 214 -20.50 23.22 -12.03
N ALA A 215 -21.76 23.54 -11.73
CA ALA A 215 -22.87 23.36 -12.65
C ALA A 215 -22.69 24.17 -13.94
N LYS A 216 -22.19 25.40 -13.83
CA LYS A 216 -21.88 26.26 -15.00
C LYS A 216 -20.70 25.72 -15.82
N MET A 217 -19.63 25.20 -15.19
CA MET A 217 -18.50 24.59 -15.90
C MET A 217 -18.90 23.30 -16.64
N VAL A 218 -19.73 22.46 -16.02
CA VAL A 218 -20.27 21.25 -16.68
C VAL A 218 -21.19 21.63 -17.83
N ALA A 219 -22.01 22.65 -17.70
CA ALA A 219 -22.89 23.13 -18.78
C ALA A 219 -22.08 23.73 -19.95
N LEU A 220 -20.99 24.46 -19.66
CA LEU A 220 -20.08 24.99 -20.68
C LEU A 220 -19.31 23.87 -21.42
N ALA A 221 -18.88 22.87 -20.74
CA ALA A 221 -18.19 21.71 -21.32
C ALA A 221 -19.12 20.85 -22.20
N GLN A 222 -20.43 20.83 -21.91
CA GLN A 222 -21.45 20.14 -22.70
C GLN A 222 -22.05 21.00 -23.83
N GLY A 223 -21.93 22.33 -23.74
CA GLY A 223 -22.51 23.28 -24.70
C GLY A 223 -21.62 23.63 -25.92
N GLY A 224 -20.41 23.10 -26.01
CA GLY A 224 -19.44 23.41 -27.07
C GLY A 224 -19.58 22.59 -28.35
N SER A 225 -20.65 21.84 -28.54
CA SER A 225 -20.90 21.07 -29.79
C SER A 225 -22.23 21.50 -30.42
N GLY A 226 -22.25 22.64 -31.08
CA GLY A 226 -23.42 23.04 -31.85
C GLY A 226 -23.28 24.42 -32.46
N GLY A 227 -22.90 24.49 -33.74
CA GLY A 227 -23.06 25.73 -34.47
C GLY A 227 -21.97 26.04 -35.48
N SER A 228 -21.86 25.25 -36.51
CA SER A 228 -21.36 25.76 -37.81
C SER A 228 -22.21 25.21 -38.90
N GLY A 229 -23.23 25.97 -39.24
CA GLY A 229 -24.03 25.82 -40.46
C GLY A 229 -24.10 27.17 -41.13
N GLY A 230 -23.09 27.46 -41.95
CA GLY A 230 -23.10 28.61 -42.80
C GLY A 230 -24.04 28.43 -43.97
N SER A 231 -24.71 29.45 -44.40
CA SER A 231 -25.33 29.52 -45.69
C SER A 231 -24.75 30.71 -46.43
N GLY A 232 -24.09 30.40 -47.51
CA GLY A 232 -23.74 31.39 -48.49
C GLY A 232 -24.87 31.62 -49.50
N ASN A 233 -24.93 32.77 -49.98
CA ASN A 233 -25.43 33.08 -51.34
C ASN A 233 -24.49 34.12 -51.90
#